data_931237db5bfe1527de0e6ab2496ee63b
#
_entry.id   931237db5bfe1527de0e6ab2496ee63b
#
_cell.length_a   1.000
_cell.length_b   1.000
_cell.length_c   1.000
_cell.angle_alpha   90.00
_cell.angle_beta   90.00
_cell.angle_gamma   90.00
#
_symmetry.space_group_name_H-M   'P 1'
#
loop_
_entity.id
_entity.type
_entity.pdbx_description
1 polymer ?
#
loop_
_entity_poly.entity_id
_entity_poly.type
_entity_poly.pdbx_seq_one_letter_code
_entity_poly.pdbx_strand_id
1 'polypeptide(L)'
;MQIIKTRKSVRTFDGQKITDEDKEKLLNYTKTIENPYNIPVEFLILDSEKYNLSSPVIEGEDTYIAAKVAKVDHCEEAYGYSFEKMILYAWSQGIGTTWVGGTLDRPLFEKAAATRDNEYMMIVTPIGYPSKTQSKVDSALRESVKGDERLPASKLFYEHDFSTPLDNSEDCLDAVRWAPSAANRQPWRIVKDDNDYHFFLEHTKGYSSGVGWDVQKIDMGIAICHF
;
A
#
# COMPACT_ATOMS: atom_id res chain seq x y z
N MET A 1 -4.58 -15.76 -3.30
CA MET A 1 -5.65 -15.20 -4.15
C MET A 1 -6.87 -14.67 -3.38
N GLN A 2 -7.52 -15.42 -2.46
CA GLN A 2 -8.72 -14.96 -1.75
C GLN A 2 -8.49 -13.66 -0.94
N ILE A 3 -7.41 -13.56 -0.16
CA ILE A 3 -7.05 -12.37 0.63
C ILE A 3 -6.90 -11.14 -0.28
N ILE A 4 -6.21 -11.28 -1.39
CA ILE A 4 -5.97 -10.22 -2.38
C ILE A 4 -7.32 -9.68 -2.92
N LYS A 5 -8.24 -10.58 -3.33
CA LYS A 5 -9.54 -10.18 -3.90
C LYS A 5 -10.51 -9.58 -2.88
N THR A 6 -10.38 -9.95 -1.61
CA THR A 6 -11.30 -9.47 -0.55
C THR A 6 -10.77 -8.24 0.18
N ARG A 7 -9.45 -7.97 0.13
CA ARG A 7 -8.87 -6.79 0.77
C ARG A 7 -9.44 -5.50 0.18
N LYS A 8 -9.82 -4.61 1.04
CA LYS A 8 -10.29 -3.27 0.69
C LYS A 8 -9.69 -2.22 1.62
N SER A 9 -9.58 -0.99 1.14
CA SER A 9 -9.24 0.15 1.99
C SER A 9 -10.33 0.39 3.01
N VAL A 10 -9.95 0.49 4.28
CA VAL A 10 -10.82 0.81 5.42
C VAL A 10 -10.42 2.17 5.96
N ARG A 11 -11.36 3.11 5.96
CA ARG A 11 -11.19 4.47 6.47
C ARG A 11 -12.15 4.81 7.59
N THR A 12 -13.11 3.92 7.85
CA THR A 12 -14.07 4.03 8.95
C THR A 12 -13.93 2.82 9.84
N PHE A 13 -13.53 3.04 11.08
CA PHE A 13 -13.29 2.04 12.10
C PHE A 13 -14.43 2.07 13.13
N ASP A 14 -14.58 1.00 13.92
CA ASP A 14 -15.69 0.85 14.88
C ASP A 14 -15.46 1.58 16.21
N GLY A 15 -14.29 2.21 16.38
CA GLY A 15 -13.89 2.96 17.58
C GLY A 15 -13.37 2.08 18.72
N GLN A 16 -13.29 0.75 18.54
CA GLN A 16 -12.65 -0.11 19.51
C GLN A 16 -11.13 0.01 19.37
N LYS A 17 -10.45 0.14 20.51
CA LYS A 17 -8.97 0.13 20.51
C LYS A 17 -8.45 -1.21 20.03
N ILE A 18 -7.49 -1.19 19.11
CA ILE A 18 -6.81 -2.40 18.68
C ILE A 18 -6.05 -3.00 19.88
N THR A 19 -6.17 -4.33 20.05
CA THR A 19 -5.56 -5.00 21.19
C THR A 19 -4.03 -5.01 21.11
N ASP A 20 -3.36 -5.06 22.27
CA ASP A 20 -1.90 -5.17 22.29
C ASP A 20 -1.42 -6.50 21.67
N GLU A 21 -2.22 -7.56 21.78
CA GLU A 21 -1.96 -8.85 21.11
C GLU A 21 -1.93 -8.68 19.58
N ASP A 22 -2.91 -7.98 19.01
CA ASP A 22 -2.96 -7.76 17.57
C ASP A 22 -1.83 -6.83 17.08
N LYS A 23 -1.50 -5.78 17.87
CA LYS A 23 -0.32 -4.94 17.62
C LYS A 23 0.97 -5.77 17.59
N GLU A 24 1.15 -6.64 18.58
CA GLU A 24 2.32 -7.50 18.68
C GLU A 24 2.40 -8.51 17.53
N LYS A 25 1.28 -9.13 17.15
CA LYS A 25 1.20 -10.03 15.99
C LYS A 25 1.64 -9.31 14.71
N LEU A 26 1.15 -8.10 14.47
CA LEU A 26 1.52 -7.31 13.31
C LEU A 26 3.02 -6.99 13.32
N LEU A 27 3.55 -6.46 14.44
CA LEU A 27 4.98 -6.14 14.55
C LEU A 27 5.89 -7.38 14.42
N ASN A 28 5.48 -8.51 14.98
CA ASN A 28 6.27 -9.74 14.85
C ASN A 28 6.27 -10.24 13.40
N TYR A 29 5.15 -10.14 12.70
CA TYR A 29 5.10 -10.47 11.27
C TYR A 29 6.01 -9.55 10.45
N THR A 30 6.01 -8.23 10.70
CA THR A 30 6.85 -7.32 9.92
C THR A 30 8.35 -7.62 10.02
N LYS A 31 8.82 -8.21 11.14
CA LYS A 31 10.22 -8.64 11.30
C LYS A 31 10.61 -9.82 10.41
N THR A 32 9.63 -10.55 9.87
CA THR A 32 9.85 -11.69 8.97
C THR A 32 9.76 -11.31 7.49
N ILE A 33 9.45 -10.06 7.18
CA ILE A 33 9.27 -9.61 5.80
C ILE A 33 10.63 -9.43 5.13
N GLU A 34 10.87 -10.22 4.13
CA GLU A 34 11.95 -10.06 3.17
C GLU A 34 11.38 -9.49 1.87
N ASN A 35 12.12 -8.61 1.20
CA ASN A 35 11.75 -8.06 -0.11
C ASN A 35 12.84 -8.35 -1.15
N PRO A 36 12.50 -8.36 -2.46
CA PRO A 36 13.42 -8.74 -3.54
C PRO A 36 14.66 -7.85 -3.65
N TYR A 37 14.64 -6.68 -3.04
CA TYR A 37 15.72 -5.69 -3.10
C TYR A 37 16.72 -5.83 -1.95
N ASN A 38 16.43 -6.67 -0.95
CA ASN A 38 17.22 -6.83 0.28
C ASN A 38 17.43 -5.50 1.04
N ILE A 39 16.48 -4.57 0.94
CA ILE A 39 16.50 -3.27 1.61
C ILE A 39 15.63 -3.38 2.87
N PRO A 40 16.20 -3.20 4.07
CA PRO A 40 15.43 -3.25 5.32
C PRO A 40 14.37 -2.14 5.37
N VAL A 41 13.14 -2.51 5.73
CA VAL A 41 12.03 -1.59 6.00
C VAL A 41 11.65 -1.74 7.47
N GLU A 42 11.86 -0.69 8.27
CA GLU A 42 11.57 -0.68 9.71
C GLU A 42 10.13 -0.23 9.95
N PHE A 43 9.33 -1.07 10.60
CA PHE A 43 7.94 -0.78 10.94
C PHE A 43 7.78 -0.33 12.39
N LEU A 44 6.88 0.63 12.63
CA LEU A 44 6.60 1.23 13.93
C LEU A 44 5.10 1.36 14.14
N ILE A 45 4.66 1.14 15.37
CA ILE A 45 3.31 1.50 15.80
C ILE A 45 3.34 2.89 16.43
N LEU A 46 2.45 3.74 16.00
CA LEU A 46 2.28 5.10 16.48
C LEU A 46 0.89 5.24 17.12
N ASP A 47 0.86 5.66 18.37
CA ASP A 47 -0.35 5.98 19.12
C ASP A 47 -0.82 7.39 18.74
N SER A 48 -2.05 7.50 18.21
CA SER A 48 -2.58 8.77 17.72
C SER A 48 -2.85 9.78 18.83
N GLU A 49 -3.29 9.34 20.01
CA GLU A 49 -3.52 10.22 21.15
C GLU A 49 -2.20 10.78 21.69
N LYS A 50 -1.20 9.91 21.85
CA LYS A 50 0.12 10.28 22.37
C LYS A 50 0.84 11.30 21.51
N TYR A 51 0.73 11.17 20.19
CA TYR A 51 1.46 12.01 19.23
C TYR A 51 0.56 13.03 18.52
N ASN A 52 -0.73 13.11 18.90
CA ASN A 52 -1.75 13.96 18.26
C ASN A 52 -1.80 13.77 16.73
N LEU A 53 -1.82 12.50 16.29
CA LEU A 53 -1.85 12.14 14.88
C LEU A 53 -3.30 12.03 14.39
N SER A 54 -3.54 12.47 13.18
CA SER A 54 -4.85 12.32 12.54
C SER A 54 -4.74 12.43 11.02
N SER A 55 -5.80 12.01 10.34
CA SER A 55 -5.99 12.28 8.92
C SER A 55 -7.46 12.63 8.69
N PRO A 56 -7.77 13.70 7.93
CA PRO A 56 -9.14 14.16 7.73
C PRO A 56 -10.04 13.18 6.98
N VAL A 57 -9.45 12.11 6.44
CA VAL A 57 -10.15 11.07 5.67
C VAL A 57 -10.34 9.77 6.46
N ILE A 58 -9.91 9.74 7.72
CA ILE A 58 -9.95 8.56 8.59
C ILE A 58 -10.81 8.88 9.81
N GLU A 59 -11.61 7.92 10.24
CA GLU A 59 -12.53 8.07 11.35
C GLU A 59 -12.53 6.81 12.23
N GLY A 60 -12.44 7.00 13.55
CA GLY A 60 -12.58 5.94 14.56
C GLY A 60 -11.31 5.12 14.82
N GLU A 61 -10.13 5.55 14.36
CA GLU A 61 -8.85 4.93 14.66
C GLU A 61 -8.17 5.57 15.87
N ASP A 62 -7.30 4.80 16.52
CA ASP A 62 -6.43 5.26 17.60
C ASP A 62 -4.95 4.91 17.39
N THR A 63 -4.63 4.21 16.31
CA THR A 63 -3.31 3.63 16.08
C THR A 63 -2.94 3.65 14.61
N TYR A 64 -1.70 4.04 14.31
CA TYR A 64 -1.13 3.97 12.97
C TYR A 64 0.08 3.04 12.92
N ILE A 65 0.30 2.40 11.77
CA ILE A 65 1.59 1.84 11.42
C ILE A 65 2.27 2.78 10.43
N ALA A 66 3.50 3.16 10.76
CA ALA A 66 4.44 3.82 9.88
C ALA A 66 5.58 2.85 9.53
N ALA A 67 6.28 3.14 8.44
CA ALA A 67 7.53 2.46 8.14
C ALA A 67 8.60 3.45 7.71
N LYS A 68 9.87 3.07 7.91
CA LYS A 68 11.04 3.84 7.51
C LYS A 68 11.96 3.00 6.64
N VAL A 69 12.60 3.64 5.68
CA VAL A 69 13.57 3.02 4.79
C VAL A 69 14.72 3.99 4.51
N ALA A 70 15.94 3.49 4.37
CA ALA A 70 17.08 4.31 3.96
C ALA A 70 16.88 4.88 2.54
N LYS A 71 17.38 6.10 2.32
CA LYS A 71 17.37 6.76 1.00
C LYS A 71 18.41 6.13 0.08
N VAL A 72 18.06 5.04 -0.57
CA VAL A 72 18.89 4.29 -1.52
C VAL A 72 18.09 3.94 -2.78
N ASP A 73 18.75 3.53 -3.83
CA ASP A 73 18.08 3.09 -5.06
C ASP A 73 17.11 1.94 -4.75
N HIS A 74 15.92 1.96 -5.37
CA HIS A 74 14.83 1.01 -5.16
C HIS A 74 14.18 1.00 -3.75
N CYS A 75 14.43 2.04 -2.96
CA CYS A 75 13.83 2.12 -1.63
C CYS A 75 12.30 2.25 -1.68
N GLU A 76 11.75 2.89 -2.72
CA GLU A 76 10.31 3.03 -2.91
C GLU A 76 9.64 1.68 -3.22
N GLU A 77 10.25 0.89 -4.12
CA GLU A 77 9.75 -0.44 -4.47
C GLU A 77 9.85 -1.41 -3.29
N ALA A 78 10.98 -1.38 -2.56
CA ALA A 78 11.17 -2.18 -1.34
C ALA A 78 10.14 -1.82 -0.26
N TYR A 79 9.88 -0.51 -0.11
CA TYR A 79 8.87 -0.01 0.81
C TYR A 79 7.46 -0.50 0.44
N GLY A 80 7.07 -0.32 -0.83
CA GLY A 80 5.77 -0.74 -1.36
C GLY A 80 5.52 -2.23 -1.17
N TYR A 81 6.50 -3.06 -1.52
CA TYR A 81 6.46 -4.50 -1.34
C TYR A 81 6.27 -4.92 0.12
N SER A 82 7.12 -4.40 0.99
CA SER A 82 7.11 -4.79 2.41
C SER A 82 5.85 -4.30 3.12
N PHE A 83 5.40 -3.09 2.80
CA PHE A 83 4.21 -2.50 3.40
C PHE A 83 2.94 -3.24 2.96
N GLU A 84 2.83 -3.64 1.67
CA GLU A 84 1.68 -4.42 1.19
C GLU A 84 1.65 -5.82 1.81
N LYS A 85 2.80 -6.49 2.01
CA LYS A 85 2.84 -7.75 2.76
C LYS A 85 2.22 -7.60 4.16
N MET A 86 2.56 -6.53 4.87
CA MET A 86 1.98 -6.23 6.17
C MET A 86 0.47 -5.96 6.07
N ILE A 87 0.02 -5.20 5.08
CA ILE A 87 -1.41 -4.89 4.84
C ILE A 87 -2.22 -6.15 4.56
N LEU A 88 -1.72 -7.05 3.70
CA LEU A 88 -2.38 -8.32 3.40
C LEU A 88 -2.46 -9.23 4.64
N TYR A 89 -1.40 -9.25 5.44
CA TYR A 89 -1.41 -9.97 6.71
C TYR A 89 -2.42 -9.37 7.68
N ALA A 90 -2.45 -8.05 7.87
CA ALA A 90 -3.43 -7.39 8.73
C ALA A 90 -4.86 -7.73 8.32
N TRP A 91 -5.16 -7.69 7.01
CA TRP A 91 -6.46 -8.07 6.48
C TRP A 91 -6.82 -9.53 6.79
N SER A 92 -5.86 -10.45 6.73
CA SER A 92 -6.06 -11.86 7.09
C SER A 92 -6.40 -12.07 8.57
N GLN A 93 -6.02 -11.11 9.43
CA GLN A 93 -6.33 -11.10 10.87
C GLN A 93 -7.63 -10.31 11.19
N GLY A 94 -8.37 -9.84 10.17
CA GLY A 94 -9.57 -9.03 10.36
C GLY A 94 -9.31 -7.56 10.69
N ILE A 95 -8.06 -7.10 10.57
CA ILE A 95 -7.65 -5.73 10.85
C ILE A 95 -7.74 -4.90 9.55
N GLY A 96 -8.51 -3.81 9.60
CA GLY A 96 -8.67 -2.85 8.52
C GLY A 96 -7.45 -1.93 8.39
N THR A 97 -7.13 -1.58 7.14
CA THR A 97 -6.00 -0.72 6.79
C THR A 97 -6.35 0.15 5.58
N THR A 98 -5.64 1.26 5.37
CA THR A 98 -5.63 2.01 4.11
C THR A 98 -4.32 2.75 3.92
N TRP A 99 -3.87 2.89 2.68
CA TRP A 99 -2.68 3.66 2.33
C TRP A 99 -2.95 5.16 2.49
N VAL A 100 -2.19 5.85 3.35
CA VAL A 100 -2.31 7.29 3.61
C VAL A 100 -0.96 7.96 3.36
N GLY A 101 -0.87 8.76 2.31
CA GLY A 101 0.38 9.47 1.95
C GLY A 101 0.19 10.95 1.71
N GLY A 102 -0.96 11.35 1.16
CA GLY A 102 -1.25 12.73 0.77
C GLY A 102 -2.11 13.53 1.76
N THR A 103 -2.77 12.87 2.71
CA THR A 103 -3.72 13.50 3.63
C THR A 103 -3.27 13.44 5.10
N LEU A 104 -1.99 13.39 5.35
CA LEU A 104 -1.40 13.38 6.70
C LEU A 104 -0.59 14.65 6.94
N ASP A 105 -0.49 15.07 8.21
CA ASP A 105 0.50 16.05 8.63
C ASP A 105 1.88 15.39 8.67
N ARG A 106 2.58 15.43 7.55
CA ARG A 106 3.84 14.72 7.35
C ARG A 106 4.89 15.05 8.41
N PRO A 107 5.19 16.34 8.73
CA PRO A 107 6.16 16.69 9.76
C PRO A 107 5.84 16.06 11.13
N LEU A 108 4.55 15.99 11.48
CA LEU A 108 4.12 15.43 12.75
C LEU A 108 4.32 13.91 12.80
N PHE A 109 3.96 13.20 11.72
CA PHE A 109 4.18 11.76 11.60
C PHE A 109 5.67 11.40 11.53
N GLU A 110 6.49 12.14 10.79
CA GLU A 110 7.95 11.93 10.72
C GLU A 110 8.62 12.13 12.08
N LYS A 111 8.18 13.14 12.86
CA LYS A 111 8.62 13.36 14.22
C LYS A 111 8.22 12.20 15.14
N ALA A 112 6.97 11.73 15.06
CA ALA A 112 6.48 10.61 15.86
C ALA A 112 7.23 9.30 15.55
N ALA A 113 7.58 9.08 14.27
CA ALA A 113 8.36 7.95 13.79
C ALA A 113 9.88 8.10 14.05
N ALA A 114 10.34 9.24 14.57
CA ALA A 114 11.74 9.58 14.73
C ALA A 114 12.55 9.34 13.44
N THR A 115 12.00 9.81 12.30
CA THR A 115 12.62 9.67 10.96
C THR A 115 13.90 10.49 10.89
N ARG A 116 15.00 9.89 10.44
CA ARG A 116 16.31 10.52 10.30
C ARG A 116 16.44 11.18 8.93
N ASP A 117 17.41 12.10 8.75
CA ASP A 117 17.63 12.83 7.49
C ASP A 117 17.95 11.92 6.30
N ASN A 118 18.54 10.74 6.56
CA ASN A 118 18.89 9.75 5.54
C ASN A 118 17.81 8.68 5.35
N GLU A 119 16.61 8.88 5.89
CA GLU A 119 15.47 7.97 5.78
C GLU A 119 14.26 8.66 5.13
N TYR A 120 13.42 7.84 4.53
CA TYR A 120 12.06 8.21 4.18
C TYR A 120 11.05 7.49 5.09
N MET A 121 10.04 8.23 5.52
CA MET A 121 8.74 7.70 5.95
C MET A 121 7.72 8.12 4.89
N MET A 122 7.38 7.22 3.97
CA MET A 122 6.62 7.59 2.78
C MET A 122 5.12 7.58 3.00
N ILE A 123 4.62 6.52 3.57
CA ILE A 123 3.20 6.21 3.75
C ILE A 123 2.98 5.76 5.20
N VAL A 124 1.78 5.97 5.71
CA VAL A 124 1.29 5.35 6.94
C VAL A 124 -0.03 4.63 6.66
N THR A 125 -0.44 3.76 7.56
CA THR A 125 -1.78 3.19 7.57
C THR A 125 -2.39 3.29 8.96
N PRO A 126 -3.65 3.73 9.11
CA PRO A 126 -4.40 3.45 10.31
C PRO A 126 -4.62 1.94 10.42
N ILE A 127 -4.69 1.42 11.63
CA ILE A 127 -5.06 0.03 11.91
C ILE A 127 -6.16 -0.01 12.95
N GLY A 128 -7.15 -0.87 12.73
CA GLY A 128 -8.28 -1.02 13.63
C GLY A 128 -9.32 -2.00 13.10
N TYR A 129 -10.40 -2.18 13.83
CA TYR A 129 -11.49 -3.06 13.42
C TYR A 129 -12.45 -2.30 12.50
N PRO A 130 -12.74 -2.86 11.28
CA PRO A 130 -13.60 -2.17 10.33
C PRO A 130 -15.01 -1.92 10.88
N SER A 131 -15.53 -0.70 10.73
CA SER A 131 -16.92 -0.41 11.00
C SER A 131 -17.85 -1.17 10.03
N LYS A 132 -19.03 -1.52 10.51
CA LYS A 132 -20.10 -2.12 9.68
C LYS A 132 -20.66 -1.13 8.65
N THR A 133 -20.53 0.16 8.92
CA THR A 133 -21.01 1.24 8.06
C THR A 133 -19.84 2.14 7.66
N GLN A 134 -19.76 2.51 6.38
CA GLN A 134 -18.77 3.46 5.90
C GLN A 134 -19.23 4.90 6.15
N SER A 135 -18.29 5.78 6.47
CA SER A 135 -18.56 7.22 6.52
C SER A 135 -18.83 7.79 5.11
N LYS A 136 -19.45 8.95 5.05
CA LYS A 136 -19.69 9.64 3.78
C LYS A 136 -18.39 10.01 3.07
N VAL A 137 -17.35 10.34 3.85
CA VAL A 137 -16.01 10.68 3.30
C VAL A 137 -15.37 9.45 2.69
N ASP A 138 -15.40 8.28 3.37
CA ASP A 138 -14.85 7.02 2.83
C ASP A 138 -15.56 6.62 1.54
N SER A 139 -16.90 6.68 1.53
CA SER A 139 -17.70 6.35 0.34
C SER A 139 -17.38 7.27 -0.84
N ALA A 140 -17.34 8.59 -0.61
CA ALA A 140 -17.05 9.59 -1.64
C ALA A 140 -15.62 9.44 -2.21
N LEU A 141 -14.62 9.18 -1.36
CA LEU A 141 -13.25 8.92 -1.80
C LEU A 141 -13.15 7.65 -2.64
N ARG A 142 -13.81 6.57 -2.21
CA ARG A 142 -13.80 5.30 -2.94
C ARG A 142 -14.40 5.45 -4.33
N GLU A 143 -15.50 6.18 -4.44
CA GLU A 143 -16.15 6.50 -5.72
C GLU A 143 -15.27 7.40 -6.59
N SER A 144 -14.69 8.46 -6.03
CA SER A 144 -13.87 9.43 -6.79
C SER A 144 -12.65 8.82 -7.47
N VAL A 145 -12.02 7.82 -6.83
CA VAL A 145 -10.86 7.10 -7.40
C VAL A 145 -11.27 5.81 -8.13
N LYS A 146 -12.56 5.51 -8.23
CA LYS A 146 -13.07 4.26 -8.80
C LYS A 146 -12.40 3.03 -8.17
N GLY A 147 -12.33 3.01 -6.84
CA GLY A 147 -11.50 2.09 -6.05
C GLY A 147 -11.81 0.60 -6.28
N ASP A 148 -12.97 0.27 -6.82
CA ASP A 148 -13.40 -1.10 -7.14
C ASP A 148 -13.14 -1.50 -8.60
N GLU A 149 -12.78 -0.52 -9.47
CA GLU A 149 -12.51 -0.79 -10.87
C GLU A 149 -11.06 -1.25 -11.08
N ARG A 150 -10.86 -2.12 -12.06
CA ARG A 150 -9.53 -2.54 -12.51
C ARG A 150 -9.46 -2.41 -14.02
N LEU A 151 -8.30 -1.98 -14.52
CA LEU A 151 -8.02 -1.98 -15.93
C LEU A 151 -8.14 -3.41 -16.48
N PRO A 152 -8.58 -3.58 -17.74
CA PRO A 152 -8.58 -4.90 -18.37
C PRO A 152 -7.15 -5.43 -18.51
N ALA A 153 -6.99 -6.76 -18.47
CA ALA A 153 -5.70 -7.43 -18.56
C ALA A 153 -4.91 -6.97 -19.80
N SER A 154 -5.57 -6.83 -20.95
CA SER A 154 -4.97 -6.38 -22.20
C SER A 154 -4.37 -4.96 -22.20
N LYS A 155 -4.63 -4.15 -21.15
CA LYS A 155 -3.96 -2.86 -20.95
C LYS A 155 -2.79 -2.92 -19.97
N LEU A 156 -2.64 -4.01 -19.25
CA LEU A 156 -1.65 -4.17 -18.21
C LEU A 156 -0.58 -5.20 -18.58
N PHE A 157 -0.97 -6.23 -19.33
CA PHE A 157 -0.15 -7.42 -19.57
C PHE A 157 0.01 -7.68 -21.06
N TYR A 158 1.20 -8.12 -21.44
CA TYR A 158 1.61 -8.31 -22.83
C TYR A 158 2.45 -9.58 -22.93
N GLU A 159 2.50 -10.20 -24.11
CA GLU A 159 3.31 -11.37 -24.44
C GLU A 159 4.40 -10.97 -25.44
N HIS A 160 5.65 -11.32 -25.13
CA HIS A 160 6.88 -11.00 -25.85
C HIS A 160 7.21 -9.50 -25.97
N ASP A 161 6.24 -8.65 -26.31
CA ASP A 161 6.41 -7.20 -26.43
C ASP A 161 5.09 -6.45 -26.24
N PHE A 162 5.13 -5.13 -26.20
CA PHE A 162 3.95 -4.27 -26.01
C PHE A 162 2.96 -4.26 -27.18
N SER A 163 3.24 -4.94 -28.29
CA SER A 163 2.32 -5.04 -29.44
C SER A 163 1.33 -6.20 -29.30
N THR A 164 1.55 -7.12 -28.37
CA THR A 164 0.78 -8.35 -28.17
C THR A 164 0.10 -8.37 -26.80
N PRO A 165 -1.08 -7.72 -26.62
CA PRO A 165 -1.79 -7.72 -25.35
C PRO A 165 -2.28 -9.11 -24.93
N LEU A 166 -2.20 -9.42 -23.62
CA LEU A 166 -2.78 -10.61 -23.01
C LEU A 166 -4.21 -10.32 -22.54
N ASP A 167 -5.22 -11.01 -23.09
CA ASP A 167 -6.61 -10.91 -22.64
C ASP A 167 -6.92 -11.82 -21.44
N ASN A 168 -6.26 -12.99 -21.37
CA ASN A 168 -6.37 -13.93 -20.27
C ASN A 168 -5.06 -13.93 -19.49
N SER A 169 -5.12 -13.62 -18.21
CA SER A 169 -3.96 -13.62 -17.33
C SER A 169 -3.88 -14.89 -16.50
N GLU A 170 -2.66 -15.35 -16.24
CA GLU A 170 -2.35 -16.36 -15.22
C GLU A 170 -2.71 -15.85 -13.83
N ASP A 171 -2.83 -16.76 -12.85
CA ASP A 171 -3.22 -16.42 -11.49
C ASP A 171 -2.33 -15.34 -10.84
N CYS A 172 -1.01 -15.35 -11.11
CA CYS A 172 -0.08 -14.32 -10.63
C CYS A 172 -0.36 -12.94 -11.24
N LEU A 173 -0.63 -12.86 -12.55
CA LEU A 173 -0.98 -11.61 -13.23
C LEU A 173 -2.37 -11.11 -12.79
N ASP A 174 -3.35 -12.02 -12.59
CA ASP A 174 -4.65 -11.62 -12.02
C ASP A 174 -4.48 -11.07 -10.59
N ALA A 175 -3.58 -11.63 -9.78
CA ALA A 175 -3.25 -11.09 -8.47
C ALA A 175 -2.68 -9.66 -8.55
N VAL A 176 -1.74 -9.40 -9.47
CA VAL A 176 -1.22 -8.05 -9.75
C VAL A 176 -2.32 -7.09 -10.17
N ARG A 177 -3.25 -7.53 -11.01
CA ARG A 177 -4.37 -6.70 -11.45
C ARG A 177 -5.24 -6.21 -10.30
N TRP A 178 -5.33 -6.99 -9.20
CA TRP A 178 -6.04 -6.61 -7.97
C TRP A 178 -5.21 -5.75 -7.01
N ALA A 179 -3.95 -5.53 -7.27
CA ALA A 179 -3.08 -4.69 -6.44
C ALA A 179 -3.66 -3.27 -6.29
N PRO A 180 -3.58 -2.66 -5.10
CA PRO A 180 -3.91 -1.25 -4.94
C PRO A 180 -2.81 -0.36 -5.53
N SER A 181 -3.19 0.86 -5.90
CA SER A 181 -2.25 1.91 -6.30
C SER A 181 -2.76 3.28 -5.89
N ALA A 182 -1.86 4.25 -5.82
CA ALA A 182 -2.20 5.63 -5.53
C ALA A 182 -3.25 6.15 -6.53
N ALA A 183 -4.37 6.67 -6.01
CA ALA A 183 -5.52 7.10 -6.79
C ALA A 183 -6.00 6.07 -7.84
N ASN A 184 -5.78 4.78 -7.60
CA ASN A 184 -6.13 3.66 -8.48
C ASN A 184 -5.54 3.77 -9.90
N ARG A 185 -4.31 4.32 -10.04
CA ARG A 185 -3.67 4.59 -11.33
C ARG A 185 -3.18 3.34 -12.04
N GLN A 186 -2.84 2.27 -11.31
CA GLN A 186 -2.38 0.99 -11.86
C GLN A 186 -1.24 1.18 -12.86
N PRO A 187 -0.08 1.77 -12.42
CA PRO A 187 0.96 2.26 -13.33
C PRO A 187 1.89 1.17 -13.87
N TRP A 188 1.63 -0.07 -13.54
CA TRP A 188 2.43 -1.21 -14.01
C TRP A 188 2.03 -1.67 -15.40
N ARG A 189 3.04 -2.08 -16.19
CA ARG A 189 2.89 -2.85 -17.42
C ARG A 189 3.82 -4.04 -17.31
N ILE A 190 3.33 -5.23 -17.64
CA ILE A 190 4.12 -6.46 -17.51
C ILE A 190 4.18 -7.14 -18.87
N VAL A 191 5.40 -7.41 -19.32
CA VAL A 191 5.65 -8.22 -20.51
C VAL A 191 6.10 -9.61 -20.03
N LYS A 192 5.36 -10.64 -20.44
CA LYS A 192 5.75 -12.02 -20.27
C LYS A 192 6.56 -12.45 -21.50
N ASP A 193 7.76 -12.93 -21.30
CA ASP A 193 8.60 -13.50 -22.35
C ASP A 193 9.03 -14.90 -21.92
N ASP A 194 8.42 -15.91 -22.50
CA ASP A 194 8.52 -17.31 -22.07
C ASP A 194 8.19 -17.51 -20.58
N ASN A 195 9.21 -17.75 -19.75
CA ASN A 195 9.07 -17.90 -18.29
C ASN A 195 9.46 -16.65 -17.49
N ASP A 196 9.88 -15.59 -18.17
CA ASP A 196 10.32 -14.36 -17.54
C ASP A 196 9.20 -13.30 -17.57
N TYR A 197 9.15 -12.48 -16.53
CA TYR A 197 8.19 -11.40 -16.40
C TYR A 197 8.93 -10.08 -16.18
N HIS A 198 8.78 -9.16 -17.12
CA HIS A 198 9.41 -7.86 -17.10
C HIS A 198 8.41 -6.80 -16.64
N PHE A 199 8.70 -6.16 -15.51
CA PHE A 199 7.86 -5.12 -14.93
C PHE A 199 8.32 -3.75 -15.40
N PHE A 200 7.43 -2.98 -15.99
CA PHE A 200 7.67 -1.62 -16.47
C PHE A 200 6.74 -0.64 -15.75
N LEU A 201 7.30 0.49 -15.34
CA LEU A 201 6.54 1.61 -14.79
C LEU A 201 6.13 2.57 -15.91
N GLU A 202 4.82 2.68 -16.16
CA GLU A 202 4.25 3.72 -17.01
C GLU A 202 3.72 4.86 -16.15
N HIS A 203 4.52 5.93 -16.01
CA HIS A 203 4.13 7.07 -15.20
C HIS A 203 2.85 7.74 -15.70
N THR A 204 1.90 7.96 -14.81
CA THR A 204 0.73 8.78 -15.10
C THR A 204 1.15 10.22 -15.28
N LYS A 205 0.94 10.79 -16.47
CA LYS A 205 1.33 12.15 -16.81
C LYS A 205 0.70 13.17 -15.85
N GLY A 206 1.53 14.03 -15.28
CA GLY A 206 1.09 15.09 -14.35
C GLY A 206 0.77 14.60 -12.94
N TYR A 207 1.02 13.33 -12.62
CA TYR A 207 0.85 12.78 -11.28
C TYR A 207 2.21 12.61 -10.60
N SER A 208 2.46 13.42 -9.59
CA SER A 208 3.68 13.37 -8.77
C SER A 208 3.31 13.63 -7.30
N SER A 209 4.04 13.03 -6.38
CA SER A 209 3.82 13.20 -4.95
C SER A 209 4.32 14.54 -4.41
N GLY A 210 5.22 15.22 -5.12
CA GLY A 210 5.82 16.49 -4.69
C GLY A 210 6.70 16.39 -3.42
N VAL A 211 7.08 15.19 -2.98
CA VAL A 211 7.71 14.91 -1.67
C VAL A 211 9.09 14.27 -1.75
N GLY A 212 9.78 14.40 -2.86
CA GLY A 212 11.18 13.93 -3.01
C GLY A 212 11.36 12.42 -3.21
N TRP A 213 10.28 11.64 -3.30
CA TRP A 213 10.23 10.22 -3.68
C TRP A 213 9.08 9.96 -4.66
N ASP A 214 9.11 8.85 -5.37
CA ASP A 214 8.14 8.53 -6.41
C ASP A 214 7.07 7.55 -5.89
N VAL A 215 5.84 8.06 -5.72
CA VAL A 215 4.71 7.23 -5.26
C VAL A 215 4.37 6.11 -6.23
N GLN A 216 4.62 6.25 -7.53
CA GLN A 216 4.34 5.22 -8.51
C GLN A 216 5.36 4.08 -8.48
N LYS A 217 6.57 4.33 -7.98
CA LYS A 217 7.52 3.26 -7.64
C LYS A 217 7.09 2.45 -6.42
N ILE A 218 6.44 3.08 -5.43
CA ILE A 218 5.77 2.35 -4.34
C ILE A 218 4.70 1.41 -4.91
N ASP A 219 3.88 1.91 -5.86
CA ASP A 219 2.87 1.09 -6.54
C ASP A 219 3.49 -0.11 -7.29
N MET A 220 4.69 0.05 -7.86
CA MET A 220 5.44 -1.07 -8.45
C MET A 220 5.83 -2.12 -7.40
N GLY A 221 6.31 -1.69 -6.24
CA GLY A 221 6.60 -2.60 -5.12
C GLY A 221 5.36 -3.38 -4.67
N ILE A 222 4.19 -2.72 -4.61
CA ILE A 222 2.91 -3.36 -4.33
C ILE A 222 2.57 -4.40 -5.40
N ALA A 223 2.71 -4.06 -6.68
CA ALA A 223 2.46 -4.97 -7.79
C ALA A 223 3.34 -6.23 -7.73
N ILE A 224 4.64 -6.06 -7.44
CA ILE A 224 5.60 -7.17 -7.28
C ILE A 224 5.25 -8.03 -6.05
N CYS A 225 4.72 -7.44 -4.97
CA CYS A 225 4.25 -8.21 -3.82
C CYS A 225 3.03 -9.09 -4.14
N HIS A 226 2.18 -8.65 -5.06
CA HIS A 226 1.01 -9.41 -5.49
C HIS A 226 1.37 -10.52 -6.49
N PHE A 227 2.42 -10.35 -7.28
CA PHE A 227 2.97 -11.35 -8.19
C PHE A 227 3.60 -12.53 -7.43
#